data_e00c1ca32552fdf69005de7b48e8c6d4
#
_entry.id   e00c1ca32552fdf69005de7b48e8c6d4
#
_cell.length_a   1.000
_cell.length_b   1.000
_cell.length_c   1.000
_cell.angle_alpha   90.00
_cell.angle_beta   90.00
_cell.angle_gamma   90.00
#
_symmetry.space_group_name_H-M   'P 1'
#
loop_
_entity.id
_entity.type
_entity.pdbx_description
1 polymer ?
#
loop_
_entity_poly.entity_id
_entity_poly.type
_entity_poly.pdbx_seq_one_letter_code
_entity_poly.pdbx_strand_id
1 'polypeptide(L)'
;MLAVFAVPTFAAKAKIGEMAPESTLTDINGDSHSLSDYSGKTVVLEWVNPECPFLKKHYRSGSMPDLQSSATADGAVWIAINSGSRGAQGDFSPAEAERWMKNTGATPTAYMRD
;
A
#
# COMPACT_ATOMS: atom_id res chain seq x y z
N MET A 1 -30.57 -28.23 -12.07
CA MET A 1 -29.74 -27.25 -12.78
C MET A 1 -29.78 -25.95 -11.97
N LEU A 2 -28.77 -25.63 -11.19
CA LEU A 2 -28.73 -24.39 -10.42
C LEU A 2 -28.18 -23.30 -11.35
N ALA A 3 -29.02 -22.30 -11.65
CA ALA A 3 -28.57 -21.10 -12.35
C ALA A 3 -27.81 -20.20 -11.36
N VAL A 4 -26.50 -20.12 -11.51
CA VAL A 4 -25.68 -19.13 -10.78
C VAL A 4 -25.88 -17.79 -11.48
N PHE A 5 -26.68 -16.93 -10.88
CA PHE A 5 -26.75 -15.53 -11.31
C PHE A 5 -25.47 -14.82 -10.84
N ALA A 6 -24.60 -14.50 -11.79
CA ALA A 6 -23.48 -13.60 -11.53
C ALA A 6 -24.06 -12.20 -11.27
N VAL A 7 -24.00 -11.75 -10.03
CA VAL A 7 -24.33 -10.37 -9.68
C VAL A 7 -23.17 -9.50 -10.15
N PRO A 8 -23.39 -8.49 -11.00
CA PRO A 8 -22.31 -7.60 -11.40
C PRO A 8 -21.80 -6.84 -10.18
N THR A 9 -20.55 -7.11 -9.79
CA THR A 9 -19.87 -6.38 -8.74
C THR A 9 -19.38 -5.05 -9.32
N PHE A 10 -20.12 -3.98 -9.03
CA PHE A 10 -19.61 -2.63 -9.31
C PHE A 10 -18.58 -2.28 -8.25
N ALA A 11 -17.35 -1.92 -8.67
CA ALA A 11 -16.36 -1.37 -7.77
C ALA A 11 -16.90 -0.08 -7.14
N ALA A 12 -16.96 -0.01 -5.81
CA ALA A 12 -17.38 1.18 -5.10
C ALA A 12 -16.36 2.29 -5.35
N LYS A 13 -16.85 3.51 -5.69
CA LYS A 13 -15.98 4.67 -5.87
C LYS A 13 -15.72 5.34 -4.53
N ALA A 14 -14.46 5.66 -4.25
CA ALA A 14 -14.10 6.48 -3.12
C ALA A 14 -14.60 7.92 -3.31
N LYS A 15 -15.13 8.53 -2.25
CA LYS A 15 -15.56 9.92 -2.23
C LYS A 15 -14.97 10.63 -1.02
N ILE A 16 -14.56 11.89 -1.24
CA ILE A 16 -14.00 12.72 -0.16
C ILE A 16 -15.08 12.98 0.89
N GLY A 17 -14.72 12.81 2.17
CA GLY A 17 -15.62 13.03 3.30
C GLY A 17 -16.58 11.87 3.59
N GLU A 18 -16.53 10.79 2.80
CA GLU A 18 -17.32 9.58 3.04
C GLU A 18 -16.40 8.42 3.49
N MET A 19 -17.01 7.38 4.04
CA MET A 19 -16.28 6.16 4.40
C MET A 19 -15.63 5.55 3.16
N ALA A 20 -14.33 5.22 3.25
CA ALA A 20 -13.63 4.53 2.18
C ALA A 20 -14.26 3.16 1.90
N PRO A 21 -14.34 2.74 0.63
CA PRO A 21 -14.76 1.39 0.30
C PRO A 21 -13.87 0.37 0.98
N GLU A 22 -14.47 -0.70 1.51
CA GLU A 22 -13.67 -1.79 2.10
C GLU A 22 -12.78 -2.45 1.06
N SER A 23 -11.55 -2.69 1.44
CA SER A 23 -10.58 -3.39 0.58
C SER A 23 -9.66 -4.23 1.44
N THR A 24 -9.22 -5.35 0.87
CA THR A 24 -8.29 -6.28 1.51
C THR A 24 -7.14 -6.56 0.56
N LEU A 25 -5.92 -6.39 1.05
CA LEU A 25 -4.68 -6.69 0.32
C LEU A 25 -3.77 -7.57 1.17
N THR A 26 -2.87 -8.27 0.50
CA THR A 26 -1.86 -9.10 1.15
C THR A 26 -0.51 -8.39 1.11
N ASP A 27 0.19 -8.35 2.23
CA ASP A 27 1.53 -7.79 2.31
C ASP A 27 2.62 -8.76 1.84
N ILE A 28 3.86 -8.27 1.79
CA ILE A 28 5.01 -9.06 1.35
C ILE A 28 5.37 -10.21 2.30
N ASN A 29 4.81 -10.23 3.52
CA ASN A 29 4.98 -11.32 4.48
C ASN A 29 3.88 -12.38 4.36
N GLY A 30 2.87 -12.16 3.52
CA GLY A 30 1.73 -13.03 3.34
C GLY A 30 0.56 -12.74 4.27
N ASP A 31 0.64 -11.68 5.06
CA ASP A 31 -0.44 -11.27 5.98
C ASP A 31 -1.50 -10.45 5.23
N SER A 32 -2.76 -10.72 5.55
CA SER A 32 -3.91 -10.03 4.98
C SER A 32 -4.26 -8.80 5.81
N HIS A 33 -4.51 -7.68 5.15
CA HIS A 33 -4.89 -6.40 5.76
C HIS A 33 -6.16 -5.87 5.11
N SER A 34 -7.16 -5.60 5.92
CA SER A 34 -8.40 -4.93 5.52
C SER A 34 -8.44 -3.53 6.10
N LEU A 35 -9.04 -2.57 5.38
CA LEU A 35 -9.16 -1.20 5.91
C LEU A 35 -9.90 -1.16 7.24
N SER A 36 -10.89 -2.01 7.43
CA SER A 36 -11.64 -2.14 8.69
C SER A 36 -10.77 -2.56 9.89
N ASP A 37 -9.63 -3.22 9.67
CA ASP A 37 -8.69 -3.58 10.74
C ASP A 37 -8.08 -2.34 11.43
N TYR A 38 -8.11 -1.21 10.74
CA TYR A 38 -7.53 0.06 11.19
C TYR A 38 -8.58 1.10 11.58
N SER A 39 -9.80 0.68 11.88
CA SER A 39 -10.87 1.57 12.33
C SER A 39 -10.42 2.42 13.53
N GLY A 40 -10.74 3.72 13.50
CA GLY A 40 -10.35 4.67 14.53
C GLY A 40 -8.93 5.22 14.41
N LYS A 41 -8.17 4.80 13.38
CA LYS A 41 -6.83 5.30 13.08
C LYS A 41 -6.80 6.11 11.79
N THR A 42 -5.87 7.04 11.69
CA THR A 42 -5.55 7.66 10.40
C THR A 42 -4.76 6.67 9.56
N VAL A 43 -5.25 6.39 8.36
CA VAL A 43 -4.59 5.49 7.40
C VAL A 43 -4.11 6.31 6.21
N VAL A 44 -2.82 6.19 5.89
CA VAL A 44 -2.22 6.78 4.69
C VAL A 44 -1.99 5.64 3.70
N LEU A 45 -2.51 5.81 2.48
CA LEU A 45 -2.26 4.90 1.36
C LEU A 45 -1.30 5.59 0.40
N GLU A 46 -0.13 4.99 0.18
CA GLU A 46 0.88 5.48 -0.75
C GLU A 46 1.08 4.47 -1.86
N TRP A 47 0.81 4.87 -3.11
CA TRP A 47 1.17 4.05 -4.26
C TRP A 47 2.64 4.22 -4.57
N VAL A 48 3.38 3.10 -4.61
CA VAL A 48 4.82 3.08 -4.79
C VAL A 48 5.23 2.31 -6.04
N ASN A 49 6.11 2.92 -6.83
CA ASN A 49 6.91 2.22 -7.81
C ASN A 49 8.39 2.51 -7.48
N PRO A 50 9.12 1.56 -6.90
CA PRO A 50 10.50 1.78 -6.43
C PRO A 50 11.48 2.23 -7.52
N GLU A 51 11.16 2.00 -8.78
CA GLU A 51 12.00 2.39 -9.92
C GLU A 51 11.58 3.71 -10.57
N CYS A 52 10.47 4.32 -10.12
CA CYS A 52 10.04 5.62 -10.62
C CYS A 52 11.03 6.72 -10.20
N PRO A 53 11.58 7.50 -11.16
CA PRO A 53 12.53 8.56 -10.82
C PRO A 53 11.98 9.63 -9.88
N PHE A 54 10.71 9.95 -9.99
CA PHE A 54 10.03 10.91 -9.11
C PHE A 54 9.89 10.38 -7.69
N LEU A 55 9.56 9.12 -7.53
CA LEU A 55 9.52 8.47 -6.23
C LEU A 55 10.92 8.40 -5.60
N LYS A 56 11.90 7.96 -6.38
CA LYS A 56 13.31 7.86 -5.94
C LYS A 56 13.83 9.18 -5.36
N LYS A 57 13.44 10.31 -5.94
CA LYS A 57 13.83 11.64 -5.45
C LYS A 57 13.41 11.86 -3.99
N HIS A 58 12.18 11.54 -3.64
CA HIS A 58 11.64 11.73 -2.29
C HIS A 58 12.22 10.75 -1.28
N TYR A 59 12.60 9.55 -1.72
CA TYR A 59 13.26 8.57 -0.86
C TYR A 59 14.75 8.89 -0.67
N ARG A 60 15.45 9.33 -1.71
CA ARG A 60 16.87 9.75 -1.60
C ARG A 60 17.08 10.98 -0.73
N SER A 61 16.16 11.92 -0.77
CA SER A 61 16.22 13.12 0.09
C SER A 61 15.96 12.82 1.56
N GLY A 62 15.43 11.63 1.87
CA GLY A 62 14.98 11.26 3.21
C GLY A 62 13.60 11.81 3.59
N SER A 63 13.00 12.68 2.78
CA SER A 63 11.74 13.34 3.13
C SER A 63 10.58 12.36 3.31
N MET A 64 10.48 11.36 2.44
CA MET A 64 9.41 10.36 2.56
C MET A 64 9.63 9.39 3.72
N PRO A 65 10.82 8.79 3.92
CA PRO A 65 11.10 7.98 5.11
C PRO A 65 10.88 8.72 6.42
N ASP A 66 11.30 9.98 6.50
CA ASP A 66 11.11 10.80 7.70
C ASP A 66 9.63 11.06 7.97
N LEU A 67 8.84 11.33 6.93
CA LEU A 67 7.39 11.51 7.06
C LEU A 67 6.70 10.23 7.51
N GLN A 68 7.07 9.08 6.94
CA GLN A 68 6.54 7.77 7.36
C GLN A 68 6.84 7.50 8.84
N SER A 69 8.07 7.71 9.24
CA SER A 69 8.51 7.50 10.63
C SER A 69 7.77 8.42 11.60
N SER A 70 7.63 9.68 11.27
CA SER A 70 6.93 10.67 12.09
C SER A 70 5.43 10.35 12.21
N ALA A 71 4.77 10.07 11.09
CA ALA A 71 3.34 9.78 11.07
C ALA A 71 3.01 8.48 11.84
N THR A 72 3.81 7.44 11.67
CA THR A 72 3.60 6.16 12.38
C THR A 72 3.91 6.28 13.88
N ALA A 73 4.89 7.11 14.27
CA ALA A 73 5.16 7.43 15.68
C ALA A 73 3.97 8.12 16.34
N ASP A 74 3.21 8.95 15.59
CA ASP A 74 1.99 9.62 16.03
C ASP A 74 0.74 8.73 15.98
N GLY A 75 0.89 7.45 15.66
CA GLY A 75 -0.19 6.46 15.65
C GLY A 75 -0.89 6.26 14.31
N ALA A 76 -0.46 6.91 13.24
CA ALA A 76 -0.97 6.64 11.90
C ALA A 76 -0.52 5.27 11.38
N VAL A 77 -1.34 4.68 10.53
CA VAL A 77 -1.00 3.49 9.75
C VAL A 77 -0.59 3.93 8.36
N TRP A 78 0.59 3.53 7.92
CA TRP A 78 1.10 3.85 6.58
C TRP A 78 1.21 2.59 5.74
N ILE A 79 0.44 2.52 4.66
CA ILE A 79 0.40 1.37 3.76
C ILE A 79 0.99 1.77 2.41
N ALA A 80 2.12 1.17 2.06
CA ALA A 80 2.72 1.28 0.73
C ALA A 80 2.11 0.21 -0.18
N ILE A 81 1.64 0.60 -1.37
CA ILE A 81 0.96 -0.29 -2.32
C ILE A 81 1.69 -0.27 -3.65
N ASN A 82 2.17 -1.42 -4.08
CA ASN A 82 2.74 -1.60 -5.42
C ASN A 82 1.73 -2.36 -6.29
N SER A 83 1.12 -1.63 -7.22
CA SER A 83 0.16 -2.16 -8.19
C SER A 83 0.80 -2.37 -9.58
N GLY A 84 2.10 -2.59 -9.63
CA GLY A 84 2.83 -2.88 -10.87
C GLY A 84 2.41 -4.22 -11.47
N SER A 85 2.20 -4.25 -12.78
CA SER A 85 1.96 -5.51 -13.47
C SER A 85 3.14 -6.45 -13.30
N ARG A 86 2.86 -7.74 -13.19
CA ARG A 86 3.88 -8.78 -13.03
C ARG A 86 4.95 -8.69 -14.12
N GLY A 87 6.22 -8.59 -13.70
CA GLY A 87 7.36 -8.47 -14.59
C GLY A 87 7.59 -7.07 -15.16
N ALA A 88 6.76 -6.08 -14.83
CA ALA A 88 6.98 -4.69 -15.21
C ALA A 88 8.06 -4.03 -14.35
N GLN A 89 8.52 -2.86 -14.81
CA GLN A 89 9.45 -2.03 -14.05
C GLN A 89 8.89 -1.69 -12.67
N GLY A 90 9.64 -2.00 -11.62
CA GLY A 90 9.24 -1.74 -10.25
C GLY A 90 8.33 -2.80 -9.61
N ASP A 91 8.00 -3.87 -10.34
CA ASP A 91 7.33 -5.05 -9.76
C ASP A 91 8.33 -5.84 -8.92
N PHE A 92 8.50 -5.44 -7.68
CA PHE A 92 9.43 -6.07 -6.76
C PHE A 92 8.83 -7.33 -6.12
N SER A 93 9.61 -8.40 -6.08
CA SER A 93 9.31 -9.55 -5.23
C SER A 93 9.32 -9.15 -3.74
N PRO A 94 8.77 -9.95 -2.83
CA PRO A 94 8.85 -9.67 -1.40
C PRO A 94 10.28 -9.38 -0.91
N ALA A 95 11.25 -10.18 -1.34
CA ALA A 95 12.66 -9.99 -0.96
C ALA A 95 13.27 -8.70 -1.52
N GLU A 96 12.90 -8.32 -2.75
CA GLU A 96 13.33 -7.07 -3.36
C GLU A 96 12.71 -5.86 -2.67
N ALA A 97 11.43 -5.92 -2.33
CA ALA A 97 10.74 -4.87 -1.59
C ALA A 97 11.34 -4.67 -0.19
N GLU A 98 11.61 -5.75 0.53
CA GLU A 98 12.26 -5.70 1.84
C GLU A 98 13.65 -5.05 1.75
N ARG A 99 14.45 -5.43 0.77
CA ARG A 99 15.77 -4.87 0.52
C ARG A 99 15.69 -3.38 0.16
N TRP A 100 14.72 -3.01 -0.66
CA TRP A 100 14.48 -1.62 -1.03
C TRP A 100 14.12 -0.76 0.19
N MET A 101 13.21 -1.24 1.04
CA MET A 101 12.86 -0.53 2.28
C MET A 101 14.07 -0.35 3.19
N LYS A 102 14.87 -1.39 3.36
CA LYS A 102 16.10 -1.34 4.16
C LYS A 102 17.12 -0.33 3.61
N ASN A 103 17.31 -0.29 2.29
CA ASN A 103 18.26 0.58 1.62
C ASN A 103 17.82 2.05 1.60
N THR A 104 16.52 2.32 1.61
CA THR A 104 15.97 3.68 1.53
C THR A 104 15.60 4.26 2.89
N GLY A 105 15.57 3.44 3.93
CA GLY A 105 15.07 3.83 5.25
C GLY A 105 13.53 3.90 5.32
N ALA A 106 12.83 3.38 4.31
CA ALA A 106 11.37 3.33 4.31
C ALA A 106 10.86 2.46 5.47
N THR A 107 9.88 2.99 6.21
CA THR A 107 9.28 2.33 7.38
C THR A 107 7.76 2.36 7.34
N PRO A 108 7.12 1.93 6.23
CA PRO A 108 5.67 1.80 6.21
C PRO A 108 5.22 0.74 7.23
N THR A 109 3.97 0.82 7.67
CA THR A 109 3.37 -0.22 8.52
C THR A 109 3.31 -1.55 7.77
N ALA A 110 2.98 -1.49 6.48
CA ALA A 110 2.98 -2.66 5.60
C ALA A 110 3.28 -2.26 4.15
N TYR A 111 3.85 -3.18 3.39
CA TYR A 111 4.06 -3.06 1.94
C TYR A 111 3.23 -4.12 1.23
N MET A 112 2.28 -3.67 0.42
CA MET A 112 1.34 -4.52 -0.31
C MET A 112 1.78 -4.72 -1.75
N ARG A 113 1.46 -5.89 -2.28
CA ARG A 113 1.50 -6.18 -3.71
C ARG A 113 0.07 -6.47 -4.17
N ASP A 114 -0.45 -5.57 -5.00
CA ASP A 114 -1.77 -5.69 -5.60
C ASP A 114 -1.74 -6.54 -6.89
#